data_d460548c932538d438210fb48248fa9e
#
_entry.id   d460548c932538d438210fb48248fa9e
#
_cell.length_a   1.000
_cell.length_b   1.000
_cell.length_c   1.000
_cell.angle_alpha   90.00
_cell.angle_beta   90.00
_cell.angle_gamma   90.00
#
_symmetry.space_group_name_H-M   'P 1'
#
loop_
_entity.id
_entity.type
_entity.pdbx_description
1 polymer ?
#
loop_
_entity_poly.entity_id
_entity_poly.type
_entity_poly.pdbx_seq_one_letter_code
_entity_poly.pdbx_strand_id
1 'polypeptide(L)'
;MKLDRVGLACVENKFLKLPNIQKYEVVSRTEDGFIASVEMDDGYEFQIYASFLNRVFPSTVIKLIEKQNKSQKVNILVAPYISERTAQICEDNGMGYFDYAGNCWFVGHSIYLSEKGNKNPRPKEQRSVSIFERTSVVSSRILRELFADVTKTWKLKYLSEKVNCSIGQVSKLMKVLIENAWVEKLPDGYKVIDPESLLLEWSKDYGKKEITSYACYS
;
A
#
# COMPACT_ATOMS: atom_id res chain seq x y z
N MET A 1 -3.10 16.93 17.27
CA MET A 1 -3.24 15.54 16.81
C MET A 1 -2.71 14.64 17.92
N LYS A 2 -3.46 13.62 18.37
CA LYS A 2 -2.94 12.70 19.40
C LYS A 2 -1.84 11.88 18.74
N LEU A 3 -0.63 11.96 19.29
CA LEU A 3 0.47 11.06 18.95
C LEU A 3 -0.08 9.63 18.92
N ASP A 4 0.21 8.89 17.88
CA ASP A 4 -0.28 7.53 17.79
C ASP A 4 0.51 6.62 18.76
N ARG A 5 0.00 6.54 19.99
CA ARG A 5 0.62 5.71 21.05
C ARG A 5 0.68 4.24 20.66
N VAL A 6 -0.28 3.80 19.87
CA VAL A 6 -0.35 2.41 19.41
C VAL A 6 0.78 2.14 18.42
N GLY A 7 0.98 3.04 17.46
CA GLY A 7 2.04 2.91 16.48
C GLY A 7 3.44 2.92 17.10
N LEU A 8 3.66 3.81 18.06
CA LEU A 8 4.93 3.84 18.79
C LEU A 8 5.15 2.51 19.54
N ALA A 9 4.15 2.04 20.29
CA ALA A 9 4.24 0.78 21.03
C ALA A 9 4.44 -0.43 20.10
N CYS A 10 3.88 -0.43 18.89
CA CYS A 10 4.10 -1.49 17.92
C CYS A 10 5.57 -1.63 17.54
N VAL A 11 6.24 -0.50 17.30
CA VAL A 11 7.67 -0.51 16.95
C VAL A 11 8.52 -0.86 18.16
N GLU A 12 8.35 -0.15 19.26
CA GLU A 12 9.11 -0.33 20.51
C GLU A 12 9.06 -1.79 21.00
N ASN A 13 7.87 -2.40 21.07
CA ASN A 13 7.70 -3.77 21.52
C ASN A 13 8.40 -4.80 20.62
N LYS A 14 8.59 -4.51 19.34
CA LYS A 14 9.31 -5.41 18.44
C LYS A 14 10.81 -5.30 18.63
N PHE A 15 11.33 -4.07 18.74
CA PHE A 15 12.75 -3.85 18.96
C PHE A 15 13.20 -4.35 20.34
N LEU A 16 12.47 -4.05 21.40
CA LEU A 16 12.81 -4.48 22.78
C LEU A 16 12.77 -6.01 23.00
N LYS A 17 12.15 -6.76 22.11
CA LYS A 17 12.17 -8.24 22.16
C LYS A 17 13.40 -8.86 21.50
N LEU A 18 14.18 -8.08 20.78
CA LEU A 18 15.37 -8.58 20.12
C LEU A 18 16.51 -8.71 21.15
N PRO A 19 17.18 -9.88 21.22
CA PRO A 19 18.21 -10.13 22.23
C PRO A 19 19.45 -9.27 22.06
N ASN A 20 19.73 -8.77 20.87
CA ASN A 20 20.88 -7.97 20.51
C ASN A 20 20.63 -6.45 20.62
N ILE A 21 19.49 -6.02 21.14
CA ILE A 21 19.21 -4.62 21.43
C ILE A 21 19.52 -4.32 22.89
N GLN A 22 20.49 -3.45 23.13
CA GLN A 22 20.86 -3.01 24.46
C GLN A 22 19.96 -1.86 24.95
N LYS A 23 19.65 -0.92 24.06
CA LYS A 23 18.84 0.26 24.38
C LYS A 23 17.97 0.66 23.21
N TYR A 24 16.74 1.06 23.52
CA TYR A 24 15.81 1.72 22.60
C TYR A 24 15.23 2.98 23.28
N GLU A 25 15.40 4.14 22.66
CA GLU A 25 14.96 5.40 23.22
C GLU A 25 14.32 6.30 22.17
N VAL A 26 13.13 6.83 22.46
CA VAL A 26 12.48 7.83 21.60
C VAL A 26 13.10 9.19 21.85
N VAL A 27 13.92 9.65 20.91
CA VAL A 27 14.69 10.91 20.99
C VAL A 27 13.84 12.13 20.68
N SER A 28 12.93 12.01 19.71
CA SER A 28 12.08 13.11 19.26
C SER A 28 10.73 12.61 18.77
N ARG A 29 9.71 13.46 18.91
CA ARG A 29 8.34 13.21 18.42
C ARG A 29 7.92 14.36 17.54
N THR A 30 7.35 14.03 16.37
CA THR A 30 6.81 14.99 15.41
C THR A 30 5.31 14.80 15.27
N GLU A 31 4.64 15.68 14.53
CA GLU A 31 3.20 15.50 14.23
C GLU A 31 2.92 14.22 13.46
N ASP A 32 3.84 13.84 12.57
CA ASP A 32 3.68 12.73 11.63
C ASP A 32 4.56 11.52 11.94
N GLY A 33 5.15 11.44 13.18
CA GLY A 33 5.99 10.31 13.51
C GLY A 33 6.88 10.50 14.74
N PHE A 34 8.00 9.77 14.78
CA PHE A 34 9.00 9.88 15.83
C PHE A 34 10.40 9.51 15.31
N ILE A 35 11.41 9.91 16.09
CA ILE A 35 12.78 9.46 15.91
C ILE A 35 13.17 8.67 17.14
N ALA A 36 13.70 7.46 16.95
CA ALA A 36 14.24 6.65 18.02
C ALA A 36 15.71 6.34 17.77
N SER A 37 16.51 6.32 18.83
CA SER A 37 17.87 5.79 18.85
C SER A 37 17.83 4.34 19.31
N VAL A 38 18.60 3.50 18.62
CA VAL A 38 18.74 2.08 18.90
C VAL A 38 20.22 1.79 19.10
N GLU A 39 20.58 1.25 20.27
CA GLU A 39 21.92 0.82 20.61
C GLU A 39 21.95 -0.70 20.67
N MET A 40 22.91 -1.30 19.95
CA MET A 40 23.11 -2.74 19.86
C MET A 40 24.11 -3.21 20.92
N ASP A 41 24.12 -4.49 21.23
CA ASP A 41 25.05 -5.12 22.18
C ASP A 41 26.52 -5.10 21.73
N ASP A 42 26.76 -4.95 20.41
CA ASP A 42 28.08 -4.75 19.81
C ASP A 42 28.58 -3.29 19.85
N GLY A 43 27.79 -2.37 20.43
CA GLY A 43 28.09 -0.96 20.51
C GLY A 43 27.71 -0.15 19.25
N TYR A 44 27.07 -0.77 18.26
CA TYR A 44 26.58 -0.05 17.10
C TYR A 44 25.32 0.73 17.45
N GLU A 45 25.27 2.00 17.05
CA GLU A 45 24.13 2.89 17.27
C GLU A 45 23.59 3.41 15.95
N PHE A 46 22.27 3.46 15.82
CA PHE A 46 21.58 4.02 14.66
C PHE A 46 20.25 4.68 15.03
N GLN A 47 19.76 5.55 14.15
CA GLN A 47 18.48 6.21 14.35
C GLN A 47 17.43 5.70 13.35
N ILE A 48 16.25 5.46 13.88
CA ILE A 48 15.05 5.11 13.13
C ILE A 48 14.17 6.36 12.98
N TYR A 49 13.74 6.64 11.77
CA TYR A 49 12.80 7.70 11.44
C TYR A 49 11.45 7.07 11.09
N ALA A 50 10.52 7.07 12.03
CA ALA A 50 9.19 6.49 11.85
C ALA A 50 8.21 7.54 11.33
N SER A 51 7.50 7.20 10.24
CA SER A 51 6.42 8.03 9.68
C SER A 51 5.08 7.36 9.95
N PHE A 52 4.13 8.08 10.57
CA PHE A 52 2.77 7.63 10.79
C PHE A 52 1.87 7.99 9.62
N LEU A 53 1.17 7.00 9.07
CA LEU A 53 0.13 7.22 8.08
C LEU A 53 -1.19 6.57 8.51
N ASN A 54 -2.27 7.34 8.54
CA ASN A 54 -3.60 6.81 8.88
C ASN A 54 -4.16 5.89 7.79
N ARG A 55 -3.80 6.15 6.54
CA ARG A 55 -4.12 5.31 5.37
C ARG A 55 -2.88 5.19 4.51
N VAL A 56 -2.56 3.97 4.13
CA VAL A 56 -1.40 3.66 3.32
C VAL A 56 -1.86 3.09 1.99
N PHE A 57 -1.45 3.76 0.94
CA PHE A 57 -1.65 3.31 -0.44
C PHE A 57 -0.29 3.06 -1.10
N PRO A 58 -0.19 2.14 -2.03
CA PRO A 58 1.03 1.91 -2.83
C PRO A 58 1.64 3.20 -3.38
N SER A 59 0.83 4.07 -3.98
CA SER A 59 1.29 5.36 -4.52
C SER A 59 1.89 6.31 -3.48
N THR A 60 1.40 6.24 -2.23
CA THR A 60 1.94 7.05 -1.13
C THR A 60 3.30 6.55 -0.70
N VAL A 61 3.46 5.23 -0.62
CA VAL A 61 4.73 4.58 -0.24
C VAL A 61 5.80 4.83 -1.29
N ILE A 62 5.49 4.69 -2.57
CA ILE A 62 6.43 4.99 -3.66
C ILE A 62 6.97 6.42 -3.52
N LYS A 63 6.11 7.40 -3.28
CA LYS A 63 6.53 8.79 -3.07
C LYS A 63 7.41 8.99 -1.81
N LEU A 64 7.15 8.21 -0.76
CA LEU A 64 8.00 8.23 0.44
C LEU A 64 9.39 7.65 0.13
N ILE A 65 9.45 6.52 -0.56
CA ILE A 65 10.69 5.88 -0.99
C ILE A 65 11.53 6.83 -1.86
N GLU A 66 10.93 7.50 -2.84
CA GLU A 66 11.61 8.50 -3.68
C GLU A 66 12.23 9.65 -2.87
N LYS A 67 11.56 10.07 -1.80
CA LYS A 67 12.10 11.08 -0.87
C LYS A 67 13.23 10.52 -0.02
N GLN A 68 13.16 9.25 0.37
CA GLN A 68 14.18 8.59 1.19
C GLN A 68 15.50 8.38 0.47
N ASN A 69 15.48 7.99 -0.80
CA ASN A 69 16.69 7.76 -1.60
C ASN A 69 17.63 8.96 -1.66
N LYS A 70 17.17 10.12 -1.13
CA LYS A 70 17.97 11.34 -0.97
C LYS A 70 18.59 11.50 0.45
N SER A 71 18.31 10.59 1.39
CA SER A 71 18.82 10.67 2.76
C SER A 71 19.31 9.29 3.23
N GLN A 72 20.47 9.26 3.91
CA GLN A 72 21.04 8.04 4.50
C GLN A 72 20.35 7.62 5.82
N LYS A 73 19.05 7.87 5.95
CA LYS A 73 18.30 7.61 7.17
C LYS A 73 17.59 6.27 7.11
N VAL A 74 17.57 5.53 8.21
CA VAL A 74 16.78 4.32 8.35
C VAL A 74 15.33 4.73 8.60
N ASN A 75 14.50 4.59 7.58
CA ASN A 75 13.12 5.01 7.64
C ASN A 75 12.17 3.81 7.75
N ILE A 76 11.15 3.96 8.57
CA ILE A 76 10.08 2.98 8.72
C ILE A 76 8.71 3.63 8.55
N LEU A 77 7.79 2.87 8.00
CA LEU A 77 6.40 3.23 7.87
C LEU A 77 5.59 2.60 8.99
N VAL A 78 4.73 3.38 9.66
CA VAL A 78 3.84 2.87 10.71
C VAL A 78 2.41 3.25 10.38
N ALA A 79 1.51 2.26 10.39
CA ALA A 79 0.12 2.47 10.02
C ALA A 79 -0.85 1.53 10.75
N PRO A 80 -2.15 1.81 10.77
CA PRO A 80 -3.15 0.89 11.33
C PRO A 80 -3.15 -0.48 10.65
N TYR A 81 -2.93 -0.52 9.35
CA TYR A 81 -2.79 -1.74 8.56
C TYR A 81 -2.06 -1.46 7.26
N ILE A 82 -1.23 -2.39 6.83
CA ILE A 82 -0.48 -2.33 5.58
C ILE A 82 -0.86 -3.55 4.74
N SER A 83 -1.38 -3.32 3.52
CA SER A 83 -1.77 -4.41 2.62
C SER A 83 -0.55 -5.18 2.12
N GLU A 84 -0.75 -6.44 1.72
CA GLU A 84 0.31 -7.31 1.18
C GLU A 84 1.07 -6.63 0.02
N ARG A 85 0.34 -6.00 -0.92
CA ARG A 85 0.96 -5.27 -2.03
C ARG A 85 1.82 -4.10 -1.52
N THR A 86 1.33 -3.34 -0.57
CA THR A 86 2.08 -2.21 0.00
C THR A 86 3.30 -2.69 0.78
N ALA A 87 3.15 -3.77 1.54
CA ALA A 87 4.23 -4.43 2.24
C ALA A 87 5.34 -4.89 1.27
N GLN A 88 4.96 -5.52 0.17
CA GLN A 88 5.90 -5.96 -0.86
C GLN A 88 6.68 -4.78 -1.46
N ILE A 89 6.00 -3.67 -1.78
CA ILE A 89 6.67 -2.45 -2.27
C ILE A 89 7.68 -1.91 -1.25
N CYS A 90 7.35 -1.93 0.04
CA CYS A 90 8.30 -1.53 1.08
C CYS A 90 9.53 -2.44 1.10
N GLU A 91 9.33 -3.76 1.10
CA GLU A 91 10.39 -4.76 1.14
C GLU A 91 11.33 -4.66 -0.08
N ASP A 92 10.76 -4.57 -1.29
CA ASP A 92 11.51 -4.47 -2.54
C ASP A 92 12.40 -3.22 -2.60
N ASN A 93 12.07 -2.20 -1.80
CA ASN A 93 12.80 -0.93 -1.74
C ASN A 93 13.54 -0.72 -0.41
N GLY A 94 13.65 -1.74 0.44
CA GLY A 94 14.39 -1.64 1.71
C GLY A 94 13.75 -0.73 2.76
N MET A 95 12.46 -0.40 2.63
CA MET A 95 11.72 0.41 3.59
C MET A 95 11.10 -0.47 4.67
N GLY A 96 11.49 -0.27 5.94
CA GLY A 96 10.86 -0.97 7.06
C GLY A 96 9.39 -0.57 7.22
N TYR A 97 8.55 -1.50 7.73
CA TYR A 97 7.17 -1.18 8.07
C TYR A 97 6.68 -1.93 9.30
N PHE A 98 5.71 -1.32 10.00
CA PHE A 98 5.01 -1.90 11.15
C PHE A 98 3.53 -1.52 11.09
N ASP A 99 2.64 -2.47 11.35
CA ASP A 99 1.22 -2.16 11.46
C ASP A 99 0.62 -2.60 12.82
N TYR A 100 -0.57 -2.08 13.14
CA TYR A 100 -1.22 -2.37 14.41
C TYR A 100 -1.82 -3.77 14.47
N ALA A 101 -1.89 -4.49 13.35
CA ALA A 101 -2.25 -5.90 13.32
C ALA A 101 -1.07 -6.80 13.74
N GLY A 102 0.15 -6.23 13.83
CA GLY A 102 1.37 -6.91 14.19
C GLY A 102 2.21 -7.36 13.00
N ASN A 103 1.80 -7.06 11.76
CA ASN A 103 2.67 -7.28 10.60
C ASN A 103 3.82 -6.30 10.65
N CYS A 104 5.02 -6.78 10.35
CA CYS A 104 6.20 -5.94 10.27
C CYS A 104 7.27 -6.56 9.38
N TRP A 105 8.10 -5.70 8.83
CA TRP A 105 9.33 -6.07 8.18
C TRP A 105 10.38 -4.99 8.42
N PHE A 106 11.58 -5.41 8.80
CA PHE A 106 12.71 -4.52 8.96
C PHE A 106 14.01 -5.30 8.77
N VAL A 107 14.93 -4.74 8.00
CA VAL A 107 16.27 -5.28 7.79
C VAL A 107 17.27 -4.15 7.99
N GLY A 108 18.20 -4.34 8.89
CA GLY A 108 19.29 -3.38 9.15
C GLY A 108 20.24 -3.94 10.17
N HIS A 109 21.53 -3.69 10.02
CA HIS A 109 22.64 -4.08 10.92
C HIS A 109 22.32 -5.30 11.81
N SER A 110 22.55 -6.50 11.39
CA SER A 110 22.27 -7.75 12.15
C SER A 110 20.83 -7.94 12.69
N ILE A 111 19.89 -7.06 12.30
CA ILE A 111 18.47 -7.16 12.65
C ILE A 111 17.70 -7.65 11.43
N TYR A 112 16.90 -8.71 11.64
CA TYR A 112 15.90 -9.17 10.69
C TYR A 112 14.58 -9.38 11.42
N LEU A 113 13.58 -8.54 11.13
CA LEU A 113 12.21 -8.69 11.62
C LEU A 113 11.30 -8.98 10.44
N SER A 114 10.50 -10.03 10.53
CA SER A 114 9.47 -10.34 9.52
C SER A 114 8.32 -11.08 10.17
N GLU A 115 7.18 -10.43 10.26
CA GLU A 115 5.90 -11.04 10.66
C GLU A 115 4.83 -10.64 9.65
N LYS A 116 4.13 -11.63 9.11
CA LYS A 116 3.13 -11.42 8.04
C LYS A 116 1.87 -12.25 8.31
N GLY A 117 0.79 -11.90 7.64
CA GLY A 117 -0.44 -12.69 7.65
C GLY A 117 -1.45 -12.31 8.74
N ASN A 118 -1.14 -11.35 9.60
CA ASN A 118 -2.11 -10.82 10.55
C ASN A 118 -3.19 -10.01 9.82
N LYS A 119 -4.46 -10.35 10.09
CA LYS A 119 -5.60 -9.72 9.41
C LYS A 119 -5.84 -8.32 9.96
N ASN A 120 -6.32 -7.43 9.09
CA ASN A 120 -6.75 -6.10 9.50
C ASN A 120 -7.82 -6.17 10.60
N PRO A 121 -7.56 -5.65 11.81
CA PRO A 121 -8.51 -5.67 12.91
C PRO A 121 -9.72 -4.76 12.65
N ARG A 122 -9.61 -3.80 11.72
CA ARG A 122 -10.67 -2.85 11.35
C ARG A 122 -10.91 -2.82 9.83
N PRO A 123 -11.36 -3.93 9.24
CA PRO A 123 -11.47 -4.04 7.78
C PRO A 123 -12.47 -3.03 7.17
N LYS A 124 -13.44 -2.53 7.96
CA LYS A 124 -14.42 -1.54 7.47
C LYS A 124 -13.84 -0.13 7.29
N GLU A 125 -12.84 0.26 8.08
CA GLU A 125 -12.23 1.60 8.02
C GLU A 125 -11.23 1.74 6.87
N GLN A 126 -10.61 0.63 6.48
CA GLN A 126 -9.62 0.58 5.40
C GLN A 126 -10.12 -0.11 4.14
N ARG A 127 -11.41 -0.41 4.07
CA ARG A 127 -11.93 -0.90 2.80
C ARG A 127 -11.58 0.11 1.70
N SER A 128 -10.39 -0.05 1.12
CA SER A 128 -10.36 -0.04 -0.32
C SER A 128 -11.39 -1.10 -0.68
N VAL A 129 -12.62 -0.70 -0.93
CA VAL A 129 -13.62 -1.58 -1.55
C VAL A 129 -12.82 -2.20 -2.66
N SER A 130 -12.56 -3.52 -2.62
CA SER A 130 -12.00 -4.19 -3.77
C SER A 130 -12.87 -3.67 -4.91
N ILE A 131 -12.24 -2.86 -5.75
CA ILE A 131 -12.92 -2.20 -6.89
C ILE A 131 -13.62 -3.29 -7.69
N PHE A 132 -13.15 -4.48 -7.51
CA PHE A 132 -13.46 -5.70 -8.20
C PHE A 132 -14.49 -6.55 -7.44
N GLU A 133 -14.62 -6.48 -6.11
CA GLU A 133 -15.67 -7.19 -5.33
C GLU A 133 -17.10 -6.75 -5.71
N ARG A 134 -17.23 -5.57 -6.27
CA ARG A 134 -18.46 -5.06 -6.84
C ARG A 134 -18.20 -4.65 -8.28
N THR A 135 -17.56 -5.47 -9.08
CA THR A 135 -17.38 -5.12 -10.48
C THR A 135 -18.74 -4.81 -11.10
N SER A 136 -19.05 -3.52 -11.05
CA SER A 136 -20.08 -3.02 -11.93
C SER A 136 -19.60 -3.38 -13.35
N VAL A 137 -20.52 -3.78 -14.19
CA VAL A 137 -20.26 -4.03 -15.62
C VAL A 137 -19.45 -2.88 -16.23
N VAL A 138 -19.65 -1.66 -15.72
CA VAL A 138 -18.95 -0.43 -16.12
C VAL A 138 -17.46 -0.48 -15.79
N SER A 139 -17.06 -0.86 -14.56
CA SER A 139 -15.63 -0.94 -14.20
C SER A 139 -14.88 -1.96 -15.06
N SER A 140 -15.50 -3.11 -15.31
CA SER A 140 -14.92 -4.14 -16.20
C SER A 140 -14.78 -3.65 -17.64
N ARG A 141 -15.74 -2.84 -18.14
CA ARG A 141 -15.64 -2.23 -19.50
C ARG A 141 -14.50 -1.24 -19.55
N ILE A 142 -14.36 -0.36 -18.54
CA ILE A 142 -13.27 0.61 -18.48
C ILE A 142 -11.92 -0.11 -18.46
N LEU A 143 -11.77 -1.14 -17.62
CA LEU A 143 -10.53 -1.91 -17.55
C LEU A 143 -10.18 -2.57 -18.89
N ARG A 144 -11.15 -3.15 -19.58
CA ARG A 144 -10.92 -3.73 -20.92
C ARG A 144 -10.44 -2.70 -21.93
N GLU A 145 -10.98 -1.47 -21.91
CA GLU A 145 -10.48 -0.39 -22.77
C GLU A 145 -9.07 0.01 -22.41
N LEU A 146 -8.73 0.11 -21.10
CA LEU A 146 -7.36 0.41 -20.65
C LEU A 146 -6.37 -0.67 -21.11
N PHE A 147 -6.77 -1.94 -21.06
CA PHE A 147 -5.94 -3.07 -21.51
C PHE A 147 -5.87 -3.22 -23.02
N ALA A 148 -6.82 -2.64 -23.78
CA ALA A 148 -6.76 -2.67 -25.25
C ALA A 148 -5.51 -1.96 -25.80
N ASP A 149 -5.02 -0.95 -25.09
CA ASP A 149 -3.76 -0.26 -25.38
C ASP A 149 -3.16 0.34 -24.11
N VAL A 150 -2.28 -0.40 -23.44
CA VAL A 150 -1.61 0.01 -22.19
C VAL A 150 -0.59 1.13 -22.39
N THR A 151 -0.18 1.40 -23.63
CA THR A 151 0.79 2.46 -23.96
C THR A 151 0.13 3.84 -24.11
N LYS A 152 -1.18 3.85 -24.31
CA LYS A 152 -1.97 5.03 -24.59
C LYS A 152 -2.23 5.87 -23.35
N THR A 153 -2.25 7.19 -23.51
CA THR A 153 -2.78 8.14 -22.52
C THR A 153 -4.27 8.33 -22.73
N TRP A 154 -5.05 8.08 -21.69
CA TRP A 154 -6.51 8.04 -21.72
C TRP A 154 -7.14 9.29 -21.09
N LYS A 155 -8.09 9.90 -21.79
CA LYS A 155 -8.90 11.02 -21.25
C LYS A 155 -10.19 10.49 -20.63
N LEU A 156 -10.60 11.02 -19.48
CA LEU A 156 -11.85 10.58 -18.80
C LEU A 156 -13.08 10.70 -19.70
N LYS A 157 -13.19 11.79 -20.46
CA LYS A 157 -14.30 12.01 -21.39
C LYS A 157 -14.35 10.94 -22.46
N TYR A 158 -13.21 10.65 -23.09
CA TYR A 158 -13.12 9.59 -24.11
C TYR A 158 -13.53 8.22 -23.56
N LEU A 159 -13.03 7.82 -22.38
CA LEU A 159 -13.42 6.58 -21.75
C LEU A 159 -14.90 6.52 -21.39
N SER A 160 -15.47 7.62 -20.89
CA SER A 160 -16.90 7.67 -20.55
C SER A 160 -17.80 7.49 -21.78
N GLU A 161 -17.45 8.11 -22.90
CA GLU A 161 -18.16 7.97 -24.18
C GLU A 161 -17.99 6.54 -24.73
N LYS A 162 -16.77 6.01 -24.75
CA LYS A 162 -16.44 4.68 -25.29
C LYS A 162 -17.18 3.56 -24.58
N VAL A 163 -17.29 3.61 -23.24
CA VAL A 163 -17.94 2.58 -22.44
C VAL A 163 -19.39 2.89 -22.07
N ASN A 164 -19.93 4.01 -22.57
CA ASN A 164 -21.29 4.49 -22.29
C ASN A 164 -21.58 4.56 -20.79
N CYS A 165 -20.83 5.42 -20.09
CA CYS A 165 -21.01 5.66 -18.66
C CYS A 165 -20.73 7.12 -18.28
N SER A 166 -21.02 7.50 -17.03
CA SER A 166 -20.75 8.88 -16.59
C SER A 166 -19.25 9.11 -16.33
N ILE A 167 -18.78 10.33 -16.57
CA ILE A 167 -17.40 10.76 -16.25
C ILE A 167 -17.10 10.51 -14.76
N GLY A 168 -18.09 10.70 -13.87
CA GLY A 168 -17.94 10.44 -12.44
C GLY A 168 -17.62 8.98 -12.10
N GLN A 169 -18.19 8.03 -12.85
CA GLN A 169 -17.86 6.60 -12.67
C GLN A 169 -16.44 6.31 -13.12
N VAL A 170 -16.01 6.85 -14.27
CA VAL A 170 -14.62 6.72 -14.73
C VAL A 170 -13.66 7.35 -13.72
N SER A 171 -13.95 8.57 -13.24
CA SER A 171 -13.11 9.27 -12.28
C SER A 171 -12.95 8.51 -10.95
N LYS A 172 -14.02 7.90 -10.44
CA LYS A 172 -13.96 7.07 -9.23
C LYS A 172 -13.03 5.86 -9.39
N LEU A 173 -13.14 5.18 -10.53
CA LEU A 173 -12.26 4.05 -10.83
C LEU A 173 -10.81 4.52 -10.97
N MET A 174 -10.54 5.56 -11.77
CA MET A 174 -9.19 6.10 -11.95
C MET A 174 -8.55 6.51 -10.64
N LYS A 175 -9.31 7.14 -9.72
CA LYS A 175 -8.78 7.48 -8.39
C LYS A 175 -8.21 6.26 -7.68
N VAL A 176 -8.93 5.16 -7.67
CA VAL A 176 -8.49 3.94 -7.01
C VAL A 176 -7.33 3.28 -7.75
N LEU A 177 -7.32 3.31 -9.09
CA LEU A 177 -6.17 2.80 -9.86
C LEU A 177 -4.89 3.60 -9.57
N ILE A 178 -5.01 4.93 -9.40
CA ILE A 178 -3.90 5.80 -9.00
C ILE A 178 -3.43 5.52 -7.56
N GLU A 179 -4.36 5.39 -6.61
CA GLU A 179 -4.04 5.06 -5.21
C GLU A 179 -3.24 3.76 -5.11
N ASN A 180 -3.53 2.79 -5.97
CA ASN A 180 -2.83 1.52 -6.05
C ASN A 180 -1.59 1.52 -6.97
N ALA A 181 -1.19 2.68 -7.50
CA ALA A 181 -0.06 2.82 -8.42
C ALA A 181 -0.12 1.91 -9.66
N TRP A 182 -1.32 1.62 -10.16
CA TRP A 182 -1.51 0.93 -11.44
C TRP A 182 -1.63 1.90 -12.62
N VAL A 183 -2.08 3.12 -12.31
CA VAL A 183 -2.28 4.20 -13.27
C VAL A 183 -1.64 5.47 -12.74
N GLU A 184 -1.00 6.23 -13.61
CA GLU A 184 -0.47 7.55 -13.33
C GLU A 184 -1.33 8.62 -14.00
N LYS A 185 -1.50 9.76 -13.32
CA LYS A 185 -2.13 10.94 -13.88
C LYS A 185 -1.07 11.83 -14.50
N LEU A 186 -1.13 12.02 -15.80
CA LEU A 186 -0.29 12.92 -16.59
C LEU A 186 -1.05 14.24 -16.92
N PRO A 187 -0.33 15.29 -17.38
CA PRO A 187 -0.99 16.55 -17.78
C PRO A 187 -2.06 16.38 -18.87
N ASP A 188 -1.88 15.43 -19.77
CA ASP A 188 -2.74 15.14 -20.91
C ASP A 188 -3.72 13.98 -20.70
N GLY A 189 -3.66 13.29 -19.54
CA GLY A 189 -4.59 12.22 -19.23
C GLY A 189 -4.09 11.21 -18.20
N TYR A 190 -4.41 9.95 -18.42
CA TYR A 190 -4.12 8.83 -17.51
C TYR A 190 -3.42 7.70 -18.27
N LYS A 191 -2.33 7.17 -17.73
CA LYS A 191 -1.55 6.09 -18.34
C LYS A 191 -1.45 4.90 -17.39
N VAL A 192 -1.62 3.69 -17.92
CA VAL A 192 -1.36 2.46 -17.17
C VAL A 192 0.15 2.31 -17.02
N ILE A 193 0.64 2.13 -15.79
CA ILE A 193 2.07 2.00 -15.47
C ILE A 193 2.44 0.62 -14.95
N ASP A 194 1.48 -0.12 -14.39
CA ASP A 194 1.68 -1.48 -13.89
C ASP A 194 0.50 -2.39 -14.33
N PRO A 195 0.48 -2.78 -15.62
CA PRO A 195 -0.61 -3.60 -16.16
C PRO A 195 -0.63 -5.01 -15.57
N GLU A 196 0.52 -5.60 -15.27
CA GLU A 196 0.62 -6.95 -14.73
C GLU A 196 -0.07 -7.08 -13.39
N SER A 197 0.32 -6.24 -12.42
CA SER A 197 -0.28 -6.26 -11.08
C SER A 197 -1.77 -5.90 -11.11
N LEU A 198 -2.17 -4.98 -12.01
CA LEU A 198 -3.58 -4.62 -12.20
C LEU A 198 -4.38 -5.82 -12.70
N LEU A 199 -3.86 -6.56 -13.68
CA LEU A 199 -4.51 -7.75 -14.24
C LEU A 199 -4.60 -8.88 -13.20
N LEU A 200 -3.52 -9.12 -12.46
CA LEU A 200 -3.50 -10.11 -11.37
C LEU A 200 -4.55 -9.81 -10.31
N GLU A 201 -4.65 -8.55 -9.88
CA GLU A 201 -5.65 -8.16 -8.89
C GLU A 201 -7.07 -8.31 -9.43
N TRP A 202 -7.29 -7.90 -10.69
CA TRP A 202 -8.59 -8.06 -11.35
C TRP A 202 -8.98 -9.52 -11.51
N SER A 203 -8.03 -10.42 -11.79
CA SER A 203 -8.28 -11.85 -11.96
C SER A 203 -8.73 -12.55 -10.67
N LYS A 204 -8.28 -12.08 -9.49
CA LYS A 204 -8.67 -12.66 -8.19
C LYS A 204 -10.19 -12.62 -7.94
N ASP A 205 -10.88 -11.68 -8.54
CA ASP A 205 -12.34 -11.55 -8.40
C ASP A 205 -13.13 -12.36 -9.42
N TYR A 206 -12.52 -12.72 -10.55
CA TYR A 206 -13.21 -13.58 -11.54
C TYR A 206 -13.44 -15.00 -11.02
N GLY A 207 -12.54 -15.55 -10.21
CA GLY A 207 -12.67 -16.88 -9.64
C GLY A 207 -13.73 -17.01 -8.53
N LYS A 208 -14.26 -15.89 -8.03
CA LYS A 208 -15.27 -15.88 -6.95
C LYS A 208 -16.72 -15.86 -7.45
N LYS A 209 -16.95 -15.69 -8.74
CA LYS A 209 -18.30 -15.75 -9.32
C LYS A 209 -18.69 -17.21 -9.52
N GLU A 210 -19.72 -17.68 -8.79
CA GLU A 210 -20.40 -18.92 -9.11
C GLU A 210 -20.87 -18.85 -10.56
N ILE A 211 -20.40 -19.79 -11.38
CA ILE A 211 -20.89 -19.97 -12.74
C ILE A 211 -22.27 -20.58 -12.63
N THR A 212 -23.30 -19.77 -12.73
CA THR A 212 -24.68 -20.27 -12.85
C THR A 212 -24.80 -20.92 -14.20
N SER A 213 -24.74 -22.25 -14.23
CA SER A 213 -24.99 -23.01 -15.45
C SER A 213 -26.50 -23.03 -15.71
N TYR A 214 -26.92 -22.45 -16.82
CA TYR A 214 -28.29 -22.61 -17.31
C TYR A 214 -28.35 -23.90 -18.18
N ALA A 215 -29.11 -24.89 -17.74
CA ALA A 215 -29.43 -26.02 -18.58
C ALA A 215 -30.43 -25.54 -19.63
N CYS A 216 -29.99 -25.48 -20.89
CA CYS A 216 -30.90 -25.31 -22.02
C CYS A 216 -31.50 -26.70 -22.35
N TYR A 217 -32.79 -26.88 -22.14
CA TYR A 217 -33.54 -28.01 -22.67
C TYR A 217 -33.96 -27.67 -24.11
N SER A 218 -33.53 -28.50 -25.06
CA SER A 218 -34.02 -28.52 -26.46
C SER A 218 -35.27 -29.38 -26.57
#